data_d2aacc221e36049f1e810a85926d99ad
#
_entry.id   d2aacc221e36049f1e810a85926d99ad
#
_cell.length_a   1.000
_cell.length_b   1.000
_cell.length_c   1.000
_cell.angle_alpha   90.00
_cell.angle_beta   90.00
_cell.angle_gamma   90.00
#
_symmetry.space_group_name_H-M   'P 1'
#
loop_
_entity.id
_entity.type
_entity.pdbx_description
1 polymer ?
#
loop_
_entity_poly.entity_id
_entity_poly.type
_entity_poly.pdbx_seq_one_letter_code
_entity_poly.pdbx_strand_id
1 'polypeptide(L)'
;RYKPDIDITICFNAKDDSNFNNIILKKGIHKLASAKKYNLGKEISLKEIEQLPYIEITNLLSVYAASSITNYLMSNNLNMNFYLKTDSYNSALSIISEGTGIAIIDDNTIQKANLEKVNISNINDAEFEYQVNAVMKKNLPNTDVSNFFSYLSQ
;
A
#
# COMPACT_ATOMS: atom_id res chain seq x y z
N ARG A 1 12.45 12.69 4.06
CA ARG A 1 13.50 13.67 3.71
C ARG A 1 13.93 13.39 2.28
N TYR A 2 13.63 14.30 1.34
CA TYR A 2 14.14 14.19 -0.03
C TYR A 2 15.66 14.39 -0.01
N LYS A 3 16.41 13.51 -0.69
CA LYS A 3 17.86 13.68 -0.80
C LYS A 3 18.15 14.88 -1.71
N PRO A 4 19.13 15.74 -1.37
CA PRO A 4 19.40 16.98 -2.13
C PRO A 4 19.82 16.75 -3.58
N ASP A 5 20.28 15.54 -3.92
CA ASP A 5 20.82 15.19 -5.25
C ASP A 5 19.80 14.41 -6.11
N ILE A 6 18.53 14.34 -5.71
CA ILE A 6 17.49 13.68 -6.48
C ILE A 6 16.58 14.73 -7.11
N ASP A 7 16.46 14.71 -8.42
CA ASP A 7 15.66 15.64 -9.20
C ASP A 7 14.16 15.30 -9.16
N ILE A 8 13.82 14.00 -9.29
CA ILE A 8 12.44 13.48 -9.24
C ILE A 8 12.38 12.29 -8.29
N THR A 9 11.37 12.27 -7.44
CA THR A 9 11.08 11.16 -6.53
C THR A 9 9.73 10.56 -6.88
N ILE A 10 9.67 9.23 -7.04
CA ILE A 10 8.41 8.49 -7.09
C ILE A 10 8.14 7.96 -5.67
N CYS A 11 7.01 8.30 -5.10
CA CYS A 11 6.67 7.93 -3.73
C CYS A 11 5.17 7.72 -3.54
N PHE A 12 4.81 7.06 -2.43
CA PHE A 12 3.41 6.88 -2.04
C PHE A 12 2.95 8.04 -1.16
N ASN A 13 1.70 8.50 -1.40
CA ASN A 13 0.99 9.47 -0.57
C ASN A 13 1.85 10.70 -0.24
N ALA A 14 2.43 11.32 -1.28
CA ALA A 14 3.20 12.55 -1.11
C ALA A 14 2.34 13.62 -0.43
N LYS A 15 2.92 14.28 0.57
CA LYS A 15 2.29 15.46 1.19
C LYS A 15 2.48 16.66 0.31
N ASP A 16 1.49 17.53 0.29
CA ASP A 16 1.61 18.82 -0.35
C ASP A 16 2.67 19.67 0.36
N ASP A 17 3.62 20.16 -0.42
CA ASP A 17 4.68 21.05 0.02
C ASP A 17 4.87 22.13 -1.05
N SER A 18 4.81 23.39 -0.62
CA SER A 18 4.93 24.55 -1.51
C SER A 18 6.25 24.63 -2.30
N ASN A 19 7.28 23.93 -1.86
CA ASN A 19 8.61 23.87 -2.51
C ASN A 19 8.70 22.83 -3.62
N PHE A 20 7.67 21.99 -3.78
CA PHE A 20 7.66 20.89 -4.73
C PHE A 20 6.47 20.96 -5.68
N ASN A 21 6.69 20.49 -6.90
CA ASN A 21 5.63 20.11 -7.83
C ASN A 21 5.26 18.65 -7.57
N ASN A 22 3.97 18.35 -7.53
CA ASN A 22 3.45 17.01 -7.26
C ASN A 22 2.47 16.61 -8.36
N ILE A 23 2.68 15.44 -8.94
CA ILE A 23 1.81 14.83 -9.95
C ILE A 23 1.34 13.47 -9.42
N ILE A 24 0.03 13.22 -9.45
CA ILE A 24 -0.53 11.91 -9.13
C ILE A 24 -0.42 11.03 -10.36
N LEU A 25 0.42 10.00 -10.30
CA LEU A 25 0.60 9.03 -11.39
C LEU A 25 -0.46 7.92 -11.35
N LYS A 26 -0.87 7.52 -10.16
CA LYS A 26 -1.87 6.45 -9.96
C LYS A 26 -2.58 6.64 -8.62
N LYS A 27 -3.86 6.26 -8.59
CA LYS A 27 -4.63 6.03 -7.37
C LYS A 27 -5.03 4.56 -7.30
N GLY A 28 -5.15 4.03 -6.11
CA GLY A 28 -5.59 2.66 -5.88
C GLY A 28 -6.11 2.47 -4.48
N ILE A 29 -6.60 1.27 -4.20
CA ILE A 29 -7.10 0.86 -2.90
C ILE A 29 -6.42 -0.42 -2.43
N HIS A 30 -6.35 -0.59 -1.11
CA HIS A 30 -5.95 -1.85 -0.53
C HIS A 30 -7.15 -2.77 -0.35
N LYS A 31 -6.91 -4.06 -0.51
CA LYS A 31 -7.89 -5.13 -0.29
C LYS A 31 -7.31 -6.17 0.65
N LEU A 32 -8.15 -7.05 1.17
CA LEU A 32 -7.69 -8.18 1.95
C LEU A 32 -7.29 -9.32 1.01
N ALA A 33 -6.07 -9.81 1.17
CA ALA A 33 -5.63 -11.11 0.65
C ALA A 33 -5.64 -12.12 1.79
N SER A 34 -6.12 -13.33 1.56
CA SER A 34 -6.20 -14.40 2.56
C SER A 34 -5.90 -15.78 1.96
N ALA A 35 -5.34 -16.66 2.77
CA ALA A 35 -5.16 -18.04 2.38
C ALA A 35 -6.53 -18.72 2.16
N LYS A 36 -6.64 -19.58 1.14
CA LYS A 36 -7.89 -20.25 0.73
C LYS A 36 -8.59 -20.97 1.87
N LYS A 37 -7.85 -21.56 2.81
CA LYS A 37 -8.40 -22.31 3.92
C LYS A 37 -9.33 -21.51 4.82
N TYR A 38 -9.21 -20.18 4.85
CA TYR A 38 -10.10 -19.33 5.67
C TYR A 38 -11.48 -19.11 5.03
N ASN A 39 -11.62 -19.43 3.75
CA ASN A 39 -12.89 -19.41 3.01
C ASN A 39 -13.67 -18.09 3.17
N LEU A 40 -12.96 -16.96 3.14
CA LEU A 40 -13.57 -15.64 3.28
C LEU A 40 -14.38 -15.27 2.03
N GLY A 41 -15.46 -14.52 2.23
CA GLY A 41 -16.32 -14.00 1.18
C GLY A 41 -15.64 -12.90 0.34
N LYS A 42 -16.35 -12.44 -0.69
CA LYS A 42 -15.88 -11.32 -1.53
C LYS A 42 -15.89 -9.97 -0.81
N GLU A 43 -16.73 -9.84 0.18
CA GLU A 43 -16.87 -8.68 1.06
C GLU A 43 -16.65 -9.15 2.50
N ILE A 44 -15.85 -8.41 3.26
CA ILE A 44 -15.57 -8.70 4.67
C ILE A 44 -15.50 -7.42 5.49
N SER A 45 -15.77 -7.51 6.78
CA SER A 45 -15.41 -6.47 7.73
C SER A 45 -14.10 -6.79 8.45
N LEU A 46 -13.40 -5.77 8.93
CA LEU A 46 -12.17 -5.95 9.69
C LEU A 46 -12.41 -6.72 11.00
N LYS A 47 -13.61 -6.59 11.57
CA LYS A 47 -14.01 -7.31 12.79
C LYS A 47 -14.06 -8.83 12.60
N GLU A 48 -14.47 -9.29 11.41
CA GLU A 48 -14.58 -10.72 11.10
C GLU A 48 -13.22 -11.43 11.04
N ILE A 49 -12.14 -10.68 10.82
CA ILE A 49 -10.80 -11.22 10.59
C ILE A 49 -9.83 -11.03 11.76
N GLU A 50 -10.25 -10.43 12.88
CA GLU A 50 -9.38 -10.14 14.03
C GLU A 50 -8.64 -11.35 14.59
N GLN A 51 -9.26 -12.54 14.55
CA GLN A 51 -8.68 -13.77 15.09
C GLN A 51 -7.76 -14.51 14.10
N LEU A 52 -7.75 -14.08 12.83
CA LEU A 52 -6.94 -14.73 11.83
C LEU A 52 -5.48 -14.24 11.90
N PRO A 53 -4.50 -15.11 11.57
CA PRO A 53 -3.09 -14.72 11.59
C PRO A 53 -2.83 -13.57 10.61
N TYR A 54 -2.60 -12.37 11.13
CA TYR A 54 -2.37 -11.17 10.34
C TYR A 54 -0.89 -10.95 10.06
N ILE A 55 -0.55 -10.74 8.80
CA ILE A 55 0.80 -10.40 8.35
C ILE A 55 0.88 -8.88 8.23
N GLU A 56 1.63 -8.27 9.13
CA GLU A 56 1.89 -6.83 9.12
C GLU A 56 2.95 -6.50 8.07
N ILE A 57 2.68 -5.50 7.25
CA ILE A 57 3.62 -5.00 6.25
C ILE A 57 4.23 -3.71 6.76
N THR A 58 5.52 -3.77 7.10
CA THR A 58 6.29 -2.64 7.61
C THR A 58 7.29 -2.17 6.54
N ASN A 59 6.83 -1.37 5.60
CA ASN A 59 7.72 -0.83 4.58
C ASN A 59 8.48 0.39 5.13
N LEU A 60 9.80 0.25 5.30
CA LEU A 60 10.69 1.32 5.76
C LEU A 60 10.74 2.52 4.81
N LEU A 61 10.40 2.34 3.54
CA LEU A 61 10.40 3.41 2.53
C LEU A 61 9.04 4.12 2.40
N SER A 62 7.96 3.47 2.82
CA SER A 62 6.61 4.07 2.85
C SER A 62 6.07 4.16 4.29
N VAL A 63 6.80 4.85 5.14
CA VAL A 63 6.44 5.11 6.56
C VAL A 63 5.01 5.65 6.72
N TYR A 64 4.40 6.15 5.65
CA TYR A 64 3.06 6.74 5.69
C TYR A 64 1.92 5.79 5.31
N ALA A 65 2.09 4.87 4.35
CA ALA A 65 0.97 4.02 3.94
C ALA A 65 0.77 2.80 4.85
N ALA A 66 1.84 2.07 5.15
CA ALA A 66 1.78 0.92 6.06
C ALA A 66 1.46 1.35 7.49
N SER A 67 2.03 2.47 7.96
CA SER A 67 1.68 3.03 9.28
C SER A 67 0.24 3.53 9.35
N SER A 68 -0.36 3.99 8.25
CA SER A 68 -1.75 4.45 8.26
C SER A 68 -2.74 3.31 8.49
N ILE A 69 -2.51 2.13 7.89
CA ILE A 69 -3.35 0.94 8.09
C ILE A 69 -3.22 0.45 9.53
N THR A 70 -2.01 0.23 10.02
CA THR A 70 -1.77 -0.21 11.41
C THR A 70 -2.35 0.78 12.41
N ASN A 71 -2.15 2.07 12.20
CA ASN A 71 -2.70 3.12 13.06
C ASN A 71 -4.24 3.13 13.03
N TYR A 72 -4.85 2.92 11.86
CA TYR A 72 -6.30 2.80 11.76
C TYR A 72 -6.82 1.61 12.57
N LEU A 73 -6.20 0.43 12.41
CA LEU A 73 -6.58 -0.78 13.15
C LEU A 73 -6.51 -0.54 14.66
N MET A 74 -5.43 0.05 15.15
CA MET A 74 -5.25 0.37 16.57
C MET A 74 -6.24 1.41 17.06
N SER A 75 -6.47 2.50 16.31
CA SER A 75 -7.37 3.59 16.70
C SER A 75 -8.84 3.16 16.75
N ASN A 76 -9.21 2.14 16.01
CA ASN A 76 -10.55 1.58 16.00
C ASN A 76 -10.71 0.36 16.94
N ASN A 77 -9.76 0.14 17.84
CA ASN A 77 -9.75 -0.96 18.81
C ASN A 77 -9.90 -2.35 18.15
N LEU A 78 -9.33 -2.51 16.97
CA LEU A 78 -9.28 -3.79 16.26
C LEU A 78 -8.07 -4.59 16.76
N ASN A 79 -8.33 -5.65 17.48
CA ASN A 79 -7.31 -6.52 18.09
C ASN A 79 -6.83 -7.57 17.08
N MET A 80 -6.07 -7.12 16.07
CA MET A 80 -5.53 -8.02 15.07
C MET A 80 -4.52 -9.00 15.68
N ASN A 81 -4.62 -10.27 15.28
CA ASN A 81 -3.66 -11.29 15.65
C ASN A 81 -2.37 -11.14 14.81
N PHE A 82 -1.48 -10.24 15.20
CA PHE A 82 -0.21 -10.00 14.51
C PHE A 82 0.69 -11.23 14.62
N TYR A 83 0.72 -12.02 13.58
CA TYR A 83 1.44 -13.28 13.49
C TYR A 83 2.87 -13.12 12.96
N LEU A 84 3.05 -12.26 11.95
CA LEU A 84 4.29 -12.09 11.23
C LEU A 84 4.43 -10.65 10.74
N LYS A 85 5.67 -10.18 10.57
CA LYS A 85 5.99 -8.91 9.90
C LYS A 85 6.82 -9.17 8.65
N THR A 86 6.56 -8.40 7.61
CA THR A 86 7.35 -8.40 6.36
C THR A 86 7.52 -6.96 5.85
N ASP A 87 8.48 -6.75 4.98
CA ASP A 87 8.81 -5.45 4.40
C ASP A 87 8.14 -5.18 3.05
N SER A 88 7.45 -6.17 2.47
CA SER A 88 6.83 -6.00 1.17
C SER A 88 5.51 -6.73 0.99
N TYR A 89 4.63 -6.16 0.15
CA TYR A 89 3.38 -6.78 -0.28
C TYR A 89 3.59 -8.11 -1.00
N ASN A 90 4.64 -8.22 -1.82
CA ASN A 90 4.95 -9.46 -2.53
C ASN A 90 5.35 -10.60 -1.58
N SER A 91 6.13 -10.30 -0.54
CA SER A 91 6.50 -11.28 0.48
C SER A 91 5.26 -11.75 1.25
N ALA A 92 4.38 -10.83 1.66
CA ALA A 92 3.12 -11.18 2.32
C ALA A 92 2.26 -12.08 1.43
N LEU A 93 2.10 -11.72 0.15
CA LEU A 93 1.31 -12.49 -0.80
C LEU A 93 1.89 -13.90 -1.04
N SER A 94 3.21 -14.03 -1.07
CA SER A 94 3.88 -15.34 -1.18
C SER A 94 3.59 -16.23 0.03
N ILE A 95 3.66 -15.69 1.25
CA ILE A 95 3.33 -16.43 2.49
C ILE A 95 1.87 -16.88 2.48
N ILE A 96 0.94 -16.00 2.09
CA ILE A 96 -0.48 -16.31 1.96
C ILE A 96 -0.72 -17.43 0.94
N SER A 97 0.01 -17.42 -0.18
CA SER A 97 -0.06 -18.45 -1.23
C SER A 97 0.36 -19.84 -0.73
N GLU A 98 1.23 -19.91 0.28
CA GLU A 98 1.63 -21.14 0.95
C GLU A 98 0.61 -21.61 2.01
N GLY A 99 -0.54 -20.95 2.09
CA GLY A 99 -1.68 -21.37 2.90
C GLY A 99 -1.73 -20.77 4.31
N THR A 100 -0.98 -19.70 4.59
CA THR A 100 -0.94 -19.10 5.93
C THR A 100 -1.17 -17.59 5.91
N GLY A 101 -2.07 -17.13 6.78
CA GLY A 101 -2.25 -15.72 7.09
C GLY A 101 -3.19 -14.96 6.17
N ILE A 102 -3.38 -13.72 6.56
CA ILE A 102 -4.12 -12.67 5.86
C ILE A 102 -3.28 -11.39 5.86
N ALA A 103 -3.45 -10.53 4.87
CA ALA A 103 -2.84 -9.20 4.85
C ALA A 103 -3.69 -8.21 4.04
N ILE A 104 -3.60 -6.94 4.39
CA ILE A 104 -4.15 -5.83 3.60
C ILE A 104 -3.08 -5.41 2.59
N ILE A 105 -3.36 -5.60 1.30
CA ILE A 105 -2.41 -5.50 0.20
C ILE A 105 -2.96 -4.55 -0.88
N ASP A 106 -2.09 -3.78 -1.50
CA ASP A 106 -2.45 -2.89 -2.61
C ASP A 106 -3.00 -3.66 -3.82
N ASP A 107 -3.95 -3.07 -4.51
CA ASP A 107 -4.63 -3.70 -5.65
C ASP A 107 -3.69 -3.99 -6.82
N ASN A 108 -2.59 -3.26 -6.98
CA ASN A 108 -1.59 -3.50 -8.01
C ASN A 108 -0.79 -4.79 -7.78
N THR A 109 -0.42 -5.06 -6.52
CA THR A 109 0.22 -6.33 -6.14
C THR A 109 -0.77 -7.50 -6.28
N ILE A 110 -2.02 -7.29 -5.90
CA ILE A 110 -3.09 -8.30 -6.02
C ILE A 110 -3.31 -8.76 -7.46
N GLN A 111 -3.16 -7.90 -8.46
CA GLN A 111 -3.29 -8.29 -9.88
C GLN A 111 -2.34 -9.42 -10.29
N LYS A 112 -1.25 -9.62 -9.53
CA LYS A 112 -0.26 -10.69 -9.76
C LYS A 112 -0.53 -11.94 -8.92
N ALA A 113 -1.59 -11.94 -8.10
CA ALA A 113 -1.92 -13.05 -7.20
C ALA A 113 -2.39 -14.28 -7.98
N ASN A 114 -1.95 -15.45 -7.54
CA ASN A 114 -2.53 -16.70 -8.00
C ASN A 114 -3.87 -16.95 -7.27
N LEU A 115 -4.99 -16.65 -7.94
CA LEU A 115 -6.34 -16.80 -7.38
C LEU A 115 -6.75 -18.25 -7.08
N GLU A 116 -6.00 -19.24 -7.55
CA GLU A 116 -6.20 -20.63 -7.12
C GLU A 116 -5.73 -20.86 -5.68
N LYS A 117 -4.73 -20.09 -5.22
CA LYS A 117 -4.12 -20.22 -3.90
C LYS A 117 -4.59 -19.17 -2.90
N VAL A 118 -5.07 -18.02 -3.37
CA VAL A 118 -5.39 -16.84 -2.56
C VAL A 118 -6.83 -16.41 -2.78
N ASN A 119 -7.54 -16.03 -1.72
CA ASN A 119 -8.79 -15.29 -1.81
C ASN A 119 -8.51 -13.79 -1.71
N ILE A 120 -9.27 -13.00 -2.47
CA ILE A 120 -9.26 -11.54 -2.40
C ILE A 120 -10.65 -11.08 -2.00
N SER A 121 -10.70 -10.24 -0.97
CA SER A 121 -11.94 -9.65 -0.45
C SER A 121 -11.85 -8.14 -0.43
N ASN A 122 -12.94 -7.46 -0.74
CA ASN A 122 -13.07 -6.03 -0.44
C ASN A 122 -13.34 -5.85 1.06
N ILE A 123 -12.86 -4.75 1.62
CA ILE A 123 -13.12 -4.38 3.01
C ILE A 123 -14.30 -3.42 3.00
N ASN A 124 -15.41 -3.74 3.68
CA ASN A 124 -16.66 -3.00 3.58
C ASN A 124 -16.85 -1.95 4.69
N ASP A 125 -16.07 -1.98 5.74
CA ASP A 125 -16.12 -1.09 6.91
C ASP A 125 -14.92 -0.13 7.02
N ALA A 126 -14.00 -0.17 6.07
CA ALA A 126 -12.88 0.75 5.96
C ALA A 126 -12.41 0.91 4.50
N GLU A 127 -11.85 2.06 4.18
CA GLU A 127 -11.26 2.32 2.88
C GLU A 127 -9.81 2.77 3.06
N PHE A 128 -8.89 2.02 2.47
CA PHE A 128 -7.46 2.31 2.51
C PHE A 128 -6.98 2.70 1.12
N GLU A 129 -7.17 3.97 0.78
CA GLU A 129 -6.68 4.53 -0.47
C GLU A 129 -5.18 4.76 -0.44
N TYR A 130 -4.55 4.72 -1.62
CA TYR A 130 -3.19 5.18 -1.82
C TYR A 130 -3.05 5.95 -3.12
N GLN A 131 -2.00 6.77 -3.17
CA GLN A 131 -1.58 7.47 -4.38
C GLN A 131 -0.10 7.19 -4.65
N VAL A 132 0.24 7.00 -5.92
CA VAL A 132 1.63 7.03 -6.38
C VAL A 132 1.86 8.40 -6.99
N ASN A 133 2.85 9.09 -6.49
CA ASN A 133 3.16 10.47 -6.84
C ASN A 133 4.55 10.56 -7.47
N ALA A 134 4.69 11.41 -8.49
CA ALA A 134 5.98 11.97 -8.88
C ALA A 134 6.12 13.36 -8.23
N VAL A 135 7.22 13.57 -7.58
CA VAL A 135 7.54 14.83 -6.87
C VAL A 135 8.85 15.40 -7.37
N MET A 136 8.84 16.66 -7.78
CA MET A 136 10.00 17.38 -8.27
C MET A 136 10.16 18.70 -7.52
N LYS A 137 11.38 19.06 -7.13
CA LYS A 137 11.67 20.36 -6.53
C LYS A 137 11.35 21.48 -7.52
N LYS A 138 10.68 22.52 -7.06
CA LYS A 138 10.47 23.74 -7.87
C LYS A 138 11.81 24.42 -8.15
N ASN A 139 11.90 25.09 -9.31
CA ASN A 139 13.08 25.86 -9.70
C ASN A 139 14.37 25.04 -9.91
N LEU A 140 14.22 23.80 -10.40
CA LEU A 140 15.39 23.06 -10.88
C LEU A 140 15.95 23.73 -12.14
N PRO A 141 17.27 23.92 -12.25
CA PRO A 141 17.89 24.54 -13.43
C PRO A 141 17.92 23.61 -14.65
N ASN A 142 17.63 22.32 -14.48
CA ASN A 142 17.70 21.32 -15.53
C ASN A 142 16.38 21.25 -16.32
N THR A 143 16.39 21.77 -17.55
CA THR A 143 15.23 21.80 -18.44
C THR A 143 14.75 20.40 -18.85
N ASP A 144 15.66 19.43 -19.01
CA ASP A 144 15.31 18.06 -19.42
C ASP A 144 14.52 17.35 -18.34
N VAL A 145 14.91 17.53 -17.08
CA VAL A 145 14.18 17.00 -15.92
C VAL A 145 12.78 17.61 -15.83
N SER A 146 12.65 18.92 -16.04
CA SER A 146 11.37 19.62 -16.02
C SER A 146 10.46 19.16 -17.17
N ASN A 147 11.00 18.93 -18.35
CA ASN A 147 10.28 18.39 -19.51
C ASN A 147 9.78 16.96 -19.25
N PHE A 148 10.64 16.10 -18.70
CA PHE A 148 10.26 14.74 -18.33
C PHE A 148 9.16 14.74 -17.28
N PHE A 149 9.27 15.56 -16.24
CA PHE A 149 8.24 15.68 -15.20
C PHE A 149 6.89 16.13 -15.79
N SER A 150 6.90 17.11 -16.71
CA SER A 150 5.69 17.56 -17.41
C SER A 150 5.07 16.47 -18.28
N TYR A 151 5.89 15.61 -18.88
CA TYR A 151 5.41 14.44 -19.65
C TYR A 151 4.65 13.44 -18.76
N LEU A 152 5.07 13.25 -17.52
CA LEU A 152 4.39 12.35 -16.57
C LEU A 152 2.95 12.81 -16.20
N SER A 153 2.61 14.07 -16.47
CA SER A 153 1.29 14.65 -16.17
C SER A 153 0.27 14.48 -17.30
N GLN A 154 0.67 13.97 -18.45
CA GLN A 154 -0.19 13.70 -19.61
C GLN A 154 -0.84 12.32 -19.52
#